data_f9434ec19389834fca23a73bd7e75c4a
#
_entry.id   f9434ec19389834fca23a73bd7e75c4a
#
_cell.length_a   1.000
_cell.length_b   1.000
_cell.length_c   1.000
_cell.angle_alpha   90.00
_cell.angle_beta   90.00
_cell.angle_gamma   90.00
#
_symmetry.space_group_name_H-M   'P 1'
#
loop_
_entity.id
_entity.type
_entity.pdbx_description
1 polymer ?
#
loop_
_entity_poly.entity_id
_entity_poly.type
_entity_poly.pdbx_seq_one_letter_code
_entity_poly.pdbx_strand_id
1 'polypeptide(L)'
;EIYLVQYPVIFLFQYINVNHYLKTPLIIIIILIISYVLHMVLNKRDNMKIVRRIVLVVIIGLSVFGGYKYITTKSHEKEMKQLEAELAENEKIMLEKQKEYQILEKKEEEDWAKQLEELENKSLDELVKELPVTFVGDSVMLGAMNNLKKAFPNSYFDSKESRSTYVGYTILEELKNNKKLGNPVVIHLGTNGDCKNNCKEKIMDLLNDKTVFWINTTNYTYVNDNLNELAKKYDNLHIIDWYSLSKGHSDWFYGDGIHLPPTGRKEYTNIIYNAIVDVYKDTFKDKKEQLIKEHQEELKKKMVFYGNDILFYDFETLQSNFKDSKFVINKDFSYKDLKESVEKSIKENTLANKIVLAFDNSIVISIKEYQELIELCKNSKLYIVSSGKPLNSLESYSNVTVINFYTQ
;
A
#
# COMPACT_ATOMS: atom_id res chain seq x y z
N GLU A 1 69.19 35.55 11.58
CA GLU A 1 69.23 34.06 11.44
C GLU A 1 67.99 33.44 12.05
N ILE A 2 67.47 33.90 13.18
CA ILE A 2 66.25 33.39 13.80
C ILE A 2 65.04 33.48 12.82
N TYR A 3 64.87 34.59 12.12
CA TYR A 3 63.78 34.75 11.16
C TYR A 3 63.85 33.81 9.95
N LEU A 4 65.06 33.37 9.54
CA LEU A 4 65.22 32.42 8.44
C LEU A 4 64.79 30.97 8.82
N VAL A 5 64.93 30.62 10.10
CA VAL A 5 64.69 29.28 10.62
C VAL A 5 63.29 29.13 11.20
N GLN A 6 62.70 30.19 11.71
CA GLN A 6 61.46 30.21 12.44
C GLN A 6 60.30 29.59 11.64
N TYR A 7 60.06 30.07 10.44
CA TYR A 7 58.92 29.61 9.64
C TYR A 7 58.99 28.12 9.21
N PRO A 8 60.13 27.63 8.68
CA PRO A 8 60.28 26.22 8.36
C PRO A 8 60.09 25.29 9.55
N VAL A 9 60.59 25.65 10.73
CA VAL A 9 60.44 24.82 11.94
C VAL A 9 58.99 24.80 12.45
N ILE A 10 58.35 25.96 12.54
CA ILE A 10 56.92 26.03 12.95
C ILE A 10 56.07 25.21 11.99
N PHE A 11 56.31 25.30 10.70
CA PHE A 11 55.54 24.58 9.69
C PHE A 11 55.77 23.06 9.78
N LEU A 12 57.00 22.57 9.97
CA LEU A 12 57.26 21.16 10.18
C LEU A 12 56.54 20.60 11.42
N PHE A 13 56.44 21.36 12.49
CA PHE A 13 55.80 20.96 13.72
C PHE A 13 54.25 20.92 13.62
N GLN A 14 53.65 21.48 12.59
CA GLN A 14 52.19 21.29 12.35
C GLN A 14 51.87 19.84 12.04
N TYR A 15 52.79 19.08 11.43
CA TYR A 15 52.62 17.68 11.02
C TYR A 15 53.17 16.66 12.05
N ILE A 16 53.76 17.13 13.17
CA ILE A 16 54.28 16.26 14.21
C ILE A 16 53.30 16.19 15.36
N ASN A 17 52.82 14.98 15.67
CA ASN A 17 51.88 14.73 16.75
C ASN A 17 52.62 14.73 18.12
N VAL A 18 52.82 15.90 18.70
CA VAL A 18 53.42 16.11 20.02
C VAL A 18 52.38 16.73 20.95
N ASN A 19 52.41 16.33 22.23
CA ASN A 19 51.53 16.92 23.24
C ASN A 19 51.57 18.47 23.18
N HIS A 20 50.38 19.07 23.16
CA HIS A 20 50.18 20.52 22.95
C HIS A 20 51.04 21.38 23.88
N TYR A 21 51.17 20.99 25.16
CA TYR A 21 51.95 21.71 26.15
C TYR A 21 53.49 21.67 25.92
N LEU A 22 53.99 20.62 25.25
CA LEU A 22 55.39 20.45 24.94
C LEU A 22 55.74 20.99 23.55
N LYS A 23 54.79 21.17 22.69
CA LYS A 23 54.98 21.57 21.26
C LYS A 23 55.63 22.93 21.14
N THR A 24 55.14 23.93 21.84
CA THR A 24 55.65 25.32 21.76
C THR A 24 57.07 25.45 22.31
N PRO A 25 57.41 24.96 23.54
CA PRO A 25 58.79 25.06 24.01
C PRO A 25 59.78 24.26 23.17
N LEU A 26 59.38 23.11 22.61
CA LEU A 26 60.21 22.30 21.75
C LEU A 26 60.52 23.02 20.42
N ILE A 27 59.54 23.69 19.82
CA ILE A 27 59.71 24.54 18.63
C ILE A 27 60.73 25.66 18.91
N ILE A 28 60.61 26.36 20.03
CA ILE A 28 61.51 27.46 20.41
C ILE A 28 62.91 26.92 20.58
N ILE A 29 63.15 25.84 21.29
CA ILE A 29 64.48 25.24 21.50
C ILE A 29 65.09 24.83 20.16
N ILE A 30 64.39 24.22 19.28
CA ILE A 30 64.88 23.80 17.96
C ILE A 30 65.18 24.98 17.10
N ILE A 31 64.40 26.05 17.09
CA ILE A 31 64.71 27.31 16.40
C ILE A 31 65.97 27.91 16.91
N LEU A 32 66.19 27.96 18.25
CA LEU A 32 67.41 28.50 18.81
C LEU A 32 68.62 27.67 18.47
N ILE A 33 68.57 26.34 18.54
CA ILE A 33 69.67 25.44 18.20
C ILE A 33 70.03 25.60 16.71
N ILE A 34 69.06 25.56 15.79
CA ILE A 34 69.31 25.68 14.37
C ILE A 34 69.88 27.08 14.03
N SER A 35 69.37 28.15 14.66
CA SER A 35 69.78 29.50 14.49
C SER A 35 71.24 29.70 15.00
N TYR A 36 71.58 29.07 16.14
CA TYR A 36 72.95 29.10 16.65
C TYR A 36 73.92 28.35 15.74
N VAL A 37 73.58 27.17 15.25
CA VAL A 37 74.40 26.42 14.27
C VAL A 37 74.58 27.25 12.97
N LEU A 38 73.48 27.85 12.49
CA LEU A 38 73.52 28.72 11.32
C LEU A 38 74.48 29.93 11.52
N HIS A 39 74.38 30.54 12.71
CA HIS A 39 75.27 31.64 13.10
C HIS A 39 76.79 31.23 13.09
N MET A 40 77.08 30.08 13.70
CA MET A 40 78.44 29.54 13.70
C MET A 40 78.95 29.23 12.27
N VAL A 41 78.08 28.69 11.43
CA VAL A 41 78.47 28.36 10.02
C VAL A 41 78.64 29.60 9.16
N LEU A 42 77.83 30.63 9.41
CA LEU A 42 77.93 31.89 8.62
C LEU A 42 79.08 32.80 9.02
N ASN A 43 79.50 32.80 10.30
CA ASN A 43 80.54 33.70 10.82
C ASN A 43 81.97 33.16 10.81
N LYS A 44 82.21 31.86 10.61
CA LYS A 44 83.51 31.23 10.52
C LYS A 44 84.19 31.46 9.16
N ARG A 45 85.37 32.10 9.09
CA ARG A 45 85.86 32.79 7.90
C ARG A 45 86.52 31.92 6.85
N ASP A 46 87.03 30.77 6.94
CA ASP A 46 87.90 30.26 5.83
C ASP A 46 87.75 28.83 5.31
N ASN A 47 86.99 27.90 5.82
CA ASN A 47 86.85 26.57 5.16
C ASN A 47 85.44 25.99 5.09
N MET A 48 84.43 26.77 5.22
CA MET A 48 83.07 26.34 5.34
C MET A 48 82.17 26.58 4.10
N LYS A 49 82.72 26.87 2.93
CA LYS A 49 81.90 27.14 1.72
C LYS A 49 81.01 26.00 1.32
N ILE A 50 81.42 24.76 1.53
CA ILE A 50 80.70 23.56 1.20
C ILE A 50 79.56 23.40 2.21
N VAL A 51 79.81 23.57 3.52
CA VAL A 51 78.80 23.42 4.59
C VAL A 51 77.73 24.49 4.44
N ARG A 52 78.08 25.74 4.10
CA ARG A 52 77.11 26.82 3.79
C ARG A 52 76.16 26.44 2.63
N ARG A 53 76.73 25.88 1.54
CA ARG A 53 75.94 25.42 0.39
C ARG A 53 75.02 24.28 0.78
N ILE A 54 75.43 23.29 1.56
CA ILE A 54 74.64 22.17 2.04
C ILE A 54 73.48 22.67 2.92
N VAL A 55 73.73 23.56 3.90
CA VAL A 55 72.67 24.13 4.76
C VAL A 55 71.66 24.92 3.94
N LEU A 56 72.09 25.67 2.93
CA LEU A 56 71.21 26.45 2.07
C LEU A 56 70.33 25.52 1.20
N VAL A 57 70.87 24.44 0.66
CA VAL A 57 70.11 23.41 -0.08
C VAL A 57 69.05 22.70 0.82
N VAL A 58 69.45 22.38 2.05
CA VAL A 58 68.50 21.77 3.03
C VAL A 58 67.32 22.71 3.37
N ILE A 59 67.62 24.00 3.61
CA ILE A 59 66.61 25.02 3.88
C ILE A 59 65.69 25.18 2.67
N ILE A 60 66.17 25.23 1.45
CA ILE A 60 65.40 25.31 0.22
C ILE A 60 64.53 24.02 0.09
N GLY A 61 65.12 22.84 0.29
CA GLY A 61 64.39 21.57 0.22
C GLY A 61 63.29 21.49 1.22
N LEU A 62 63.45 21.88 2.46
CA LEU A 62 62.44 21.95 3.49
C LEU A 62 61.35 22.96 3.16
N SER A 63 61.71 24.11 2.58
CA SER A 63 60.73 25.13 2.17
C SER A 63 59.87 24.65 0.99
N VAL A 64 60.46 23.97 0.01
CA VAL A 64 59.74 23.37 -1.13
C VAL A 64 58.83 22.24 -0.65
N PHE A 65 59.31 21.35 0.22
CA PHE A 65 58.50 20.27 0.81
C PHE A 65 57.35 20.82 1.65
N GLY A 66 57.63 21.85 2.46
CA GLY A 66 56.60 22.52 3.24
C GLY A 66 55.52 23.19 2.37
N GLY A 67 55.96 23.87 1.31
CA GLY A 67 55.02 24.46 0.33
C GLY A 67 54.17 23.42 -0.38
N TYR A 68 54.76 22.31 -0.80
CA TYR A 68 54.05 21.20 -1.42
C TYR A 68 53.00 20.62 -0.46
N LYS A 69 53.37 20.33 0.80
CA LYS A 69 52.40 19.82 1.81
C LYS A 69 51.28 20.80 2.10
N TYR A 70 51.58 22.11 2.18
CA TYR A 70 50.53 23.12 2.39
C TYR A 70 49.51 23.17 1.26
N ILE A 71 49.97 23.11 0.00
CA ILE A 71 49.10 23.10 -1.18
C ILE A 71 48.26 21.85 -1.20
N THR A 72 48.83 20.66 -0.97
CA THR A 72 48.10 19.40 -0.96
C THR A 72 47.07 19.35 0.17
N THR A 73 47.40 19.85 1.38
CA THR A 73 46.44 19.89 2.50
C THR A 73 45.26 20.81 2.20
N LYS A 74 45.51 22.01 1.62
CA LYS A 74 44.41 22.92 1.20
C LYS A 74 43.57 22.32 0.08
N SER A 75 44.12 21.54 -0.83
CA SER A 75 43.36 20.82 -1.86
C SER A 75 42.44 19.80 -1.23
N HIS A 76 42.94 18.97 -0.30
CA HIS A 76 42.15 18.01 0.43
C HIS A 76 41.03 18.66 1.27
N GLU A 77 41.30 19.76 1.96
CA GLU A 77 40.25 20.48 2.68
C GLU A 77 39.12 20.99 1.77
N LYS A 78 39.49 21.44 0.57
CA LYS A 78 38.50 21.87 -0.44
C LYS A 78 37.68 20.68 -0.97
N GLU A 79 38.35 19.57 -1.29
CA GLU A 79 37.72 18.34 -1.75
C GLU A 79 36.77 17.80 -0.67
N MET A 80 37.17 17.77 0.62
CA MET A 80 36.32 17.34 1.73
C MET A 80 35.09 18.22 1.89
N LYS A 81 35.22 19.55 1.80
CA LYS A 81 34.08 20.46 1.85
C LYS A 81 33.10 20.29 0.68
N GLN A 82 33.64 19.98 -0.50
CA GLN A 82 32.79 19.67 -1.66
C GLN A 82 32.05 18.37 -1.44
N LEU A 83 32.70 17.32 -0.96
CA LEU A 83 32.08 16.04 -0.64
C LEU A 83 31.01 16.19 0.45
N GLU A 84 31.28 16.94 1.53
CA GLU A 84 30.30 17.22 2.58
C GLU A 84 29.07 17.94 2.02
N ALA A 85 29.27 18.91 1.11
CA ALA A 85 28.16 19.61 0.47
C ALA A 85 27.33 18.69 -0.46
N GLU A 86 27.99 17.82 -1.23
CA GLU A 86 27.32 16.83 -2.08
C GLU A 86 26.54 15.81 -1.25
N LEU A 87 27.12 15.32 -0.15
CA LEU A 87 26.44 14.39 0.76
C LEU A 87 25.20 15.04 1.40
N ALA A 88 25.31 16.29 1.84
CA ALA A 88 24.19 17.02 2.43
C ALA A 88 23.05 17.28 1.41
N GLU A 89 23.39 17.57 0.15
CA GLU A 89 22.40 17.75 -0.91
C GLU A 89 21.72 16.41 -1.26
N ASN A 90 22.48 15.33 -1.37
CA ASN A 90 21.93 13.99 -1.60
C ASN A 90 21.01 13.55 -0.46
N GLU A 91 21.41 13.80 0.78
CA GLU A 91 20.56 13.52 1.96
C GLU A 91 19.24 14.29 1.89
N LYS A 92 19.28 15.57 1.51
CA LYS A 92 18.08 16.39 1.36
C LYS A 92 17.14 15.84 0.28
N ILE A 93 17.68 15.44 -0.89
CA ILE A 93 16.91 14.82 -1.98
C ILE A 93 16.24 13.53 -1.50
N MET A 94 16.97 12.68 -0.76
CA MET A 94 16.42 11.43 -0.23
C MET A 94 15.31 11.68 0.80
N LEU A 95 15.47 12.67 1.68
CA LEU A 95 14.44 13.08 2.63
C LEU A 95 13.18 13.59 1.92
N GLU A 96 13.31 14.36 0.85
CA GLU A 96 12.17 14.84 0.05
C GLU A 96 11.43 13.66 -0.61
N LYS A 97 12.14 12.74 -1.24
CA LYS A 97 11.54 11.53 -1.84
C LYS A 97 10.85 10.64 -0.82
N GLN A 98 11.43 10.45 0.34
CA GLN A 98 10.82 9.68 1.41
C GLN A 98 9.52 10.34 1.93
N LYS A 99 9.51 11.69 2.05
CA LYS A 99 8.30 12.43 2.39
C LYS A 99 7.21 12.30 1.33
N GLU A 100 7.56 12.40 0.06
CA GLU A 100 6.62 12.18 -1.05
C GLU A 100 5.99 10.79 -0.98
N TYR A 101 6.80 9.75 -0.74
CA TYR A 101 6.32 8.38 -0.56
C TYR A 101 5.37 8.26 0.63
N GLN A 102 5.71 8.83 1.80
CA GLN A 102 4.86 8.80 2.98
C GLN A 102 3.52 9.53 2.76
N ILE A 103 3.52 10.62 1.99
CA ILE A 103 2.30 11.34 1.62
C ILE A 103 1.41 10.46 0.73
N LEU A 104 1.98 9.75 -0.25
CA LEU A 104 1.23 8.86 -1.12
C LEU A 104 0.64 7.67 -0.34
N GLU A 105 1.43 7.04 0.52
CA GLU A 105 0.97 5.94 1.37
C GLU A 105 -0.16 6.37 2.29
N LYS A 106 -0.02 7.52 2.94
CA LYS A 106 -1.07 8.09 3.80
C LYS A 106 -2.34 8.39 3.03
N LYS A 107 -2.21 8.90 1.79
CA LYS A 107 -3.37 9.14 0.92
C LYS A 107 -4.09 7.84 0.54
N GLU A 108 -3.35 6.77 0.23
CA GLU A 108 -3.96 5.45 -0.04
C GLU A 108 -4.74 4.93 1.18
N GLU A 109 -4.17 5.07 2.38
CA GLU A 109 -4.84 4.69 3.65
C GLU A 109 -6.10 5.55 3.90
N GLU A 110 -6.02 6.87 3.66
CA GLU A 110 -7.16 7.79 3.82
C GLU A 110 -8.27 7.50 2.79
N ASP A 111 -7.92 7.24 1.53
CA ASP A 111 -8.88 6.90 0.46
C ASP A 111 -9.60 5.57 0.77
N TRP A 112 -8.88 4.58 1.29
CA TRP A 112 -9.48 3.32 1.73
C TRP A 112 -10.38 3.51 2.95
N ALA A 113 -9.94 4.23 3.96
CA ALA A 113 -10.74 4.54 5.16
C ALA A 113 -12.04 5.27 4.78
N LYS A 114 -11.97 6.20 3.83
CA LYS A 114 -13.14 6.91 3.30
C LYS A 114 -14.12 5.97 2.59
N GLN A 115 -13.62 5.04 1.77
CA GLN A 115 -14.49 4.04 1.12
C GLN A 115 -15.21 3.17 2.15
N LEU A 116 -14.52 2.78 3.22
CA LEU A 116 -15.10 2.00 4.31
C LEU A 116 -16.15 2.81 5.06
N GLU A 117 -15.86 4.07 5.40
CA GLU A 117 -16.78 4.99 6.05
C GLU A 117 -18.03 5.27 5.20
N GLU A 118 -17.86 5.50 3.89
CA GLU A 118 -18.97 5.66 2.95
C GLU A 118 -19.90 4.42 2.93
N LEU A 119 -19.32 3.23 2.99
CA LEU A 119 -20.09 1.98 3.06
C LEU A 119 -20.79 1.82 4.41
N GLU A 120 -20.16 2.26 5.52
CA GLU A 120 -20.74 2.22 6.86
C GLU A 120 -21.90 3.21 7.05
N ASN A 121 -21.77 4.40 6.47
CA ASN A 121 -22.73 5.48 6.64
C ASN A 121 -23.94 5.36 5.71
N LYS A 122 -23.86 4.56 4.62
CA LYS A 122 -25.01 4.32 3.76
C LYS A 122 -26.08 3.49 4.47
N SER A 123 -27.28 4.01 4.49
CA SER A 123 -28.44 3.25 4.94
C SER A 123 -28.72 2.07 3.98
N LEU A 124 -29.39 1.04 4.47
CA LEU A 124 -29.81 -0.10 3.65
C LEU A 124 -30.71 0.36 2.46
N ASP A 125 -31.51 1.39 2.67
CA ASP A 125 -32.35 1.99 1.64
C ASP A 125 -31.52 2.61 0.50
N GLU A 126 -30.43 3.32 0.84
CA GLU A 126 -29.51 3.89 -0.16
C GLU A 126 -28.77 2.80 -0.94
N LEU A 127 -28.30 1.76 -0.25
CA LEU A 127 -27.62 0.63 -0.89
C LEU A 127 -28.55 -0.13 -1.86
N VAL A 128 -29.80 -0.33 -1.49
CA VAL A 128 -30.79 -0.98 -2.36
C VAL A 128 -31.13 -0.12 -3.57
N LYS A 129 -31.25 1.21 -3.43
CA LYS A 129 -31.48 2.14 -4.53
C LYS A 129 -30.32 2.19 -5.54
N GLU A 130 -29.11 1.86 -5.11
CA GLU A 130 -27.93 1.80 -5.99
C GLU A 130 -27.85 0.51 -6.81
N LEU A 131 -28.64 -0.51 -6.48
CA LEU A 131 -28.63 -1.78 -7.22
C LEU A 131 -29.02 -1.58 -8.68
N PRO A 132 -28.26 -2.13 -9.63
CA PRO A 132 -28.60 -2.10 -11.04
C PRO A 132 -29.65 -3.19 -11.37
N VAL A 133 -30.86 -3.00 -10.88
CA VAL A 133 -31.95 -3.98 -11.04
C VAL A 133 -32.40 -4.05 -12.51
N THR A 134 -32.57 -5.24 -13.05
CA THR A 134 -33.25 -5.45 -14.34
C THR A 134 -34.64 -5.97 -14.14
N PHE A 135 -35.64 -5.27 -14.62
CA PHE A 135 -37.03 -5.67 -14.59
C PHE A 135 -37.48 -6.17 -15.95
N VAL A 136 -37.98 -7.42 -16.02
CA VAL A 136 -38.58 -8.02 -17.21
C VAL A 136 -39.98 -8.47 -16.90
N GLY A 137 -40.97 -7.89 -17.58
CA GLY A 137 -42.36 -8.15 -17.21
C GLY A 137 -43.40 -7.99 -18.32
N ASP A 138 -44.62 -8.23 -17.90
CA ASP A 138 -45.84 -8.03 -18.70
C ASP A 138 -46.55 -6.71 -18.38
N SER A 139 -47.86 -6.63 -18.66
CA SER A 139 -48.69 -5.43 -18.44
C SER A 139 -48.81 -5.02 -16.97
N VAL A 140 -48.75 -5.98 -16.03
CA VAL A 140 -48.85 -5.70 -14.59
C VAL A 140 -47.60 -4.91 -14.13
N MET A 141 -46.43 -5.40 -14.47
CA MET A 141 -45.15 -4.71 -14.19
C MET A 141 -45.07 -3.39 -14.95
N LEU A 142 -45.48 -3.35 -16.22
CA LEU A 142 -45.52 -2.14 -17.02
C LEU A 142 -46.34 -1.04 -16.35
N GLY A 143 -47.53 -1.42 -15.80
CA GLY A 143 -48.39 -0.50 -15.06
C GLY A 143 -47.73 0.12 -13.83
N ALA A 144 -46.88 -0.64 -13.14
CA ALA A 144 -46.15 -0.20 -11.94
C ALA A 144 -44.77 0.47 -12.25
N MET A 145 -44.36 0.54 -13.50
CA MET A 145 -42.99 0.98 -13.91
C MET A 145 -42.54 2.30 -13.27
N ASN A 146 -43.43 3.30 -13.20
CA ASN A 146 -43.07 4.60 -12.63
C ASN A 146 -42.80 4.52 -11.11
N ASN A 147 -43.49 3.66 -10.39
CA ASN A 147 -43.27 3.44 -8.96
C ASN A 147 -41.95 2.67 -8.76
N LEU A 148 -41.73 1.62 -9.55
CA LEU A 148 -40.49 0.84 -9.52
C LEU A 148 -39.24 1.68 -9.86
N LYS A 149 -39.35 2.55 -10.89
CA LYS A 149 -38.23 3.49 -11.21
C LYS A 149 -37.90 4.46 -10.09
N LYS A 150 -38.88 4.87 -9.30
CA LYS A 150 -38.63 5.72 -8.11
C LYS A 150 -37.96 4.95 -6.99
N ALA A 151 -38.36 3.69 -6.80
CA ALA A 151 -37.76 2.82 -5.78
C ALA A 151 -36.35 2.33 -6.19
N PHE A 152 -36.12 2.13 -7.48
CA PHE A 152 -34.84 1.61 -8.04
C PHE A 152 -34.35 2.51 -9.18
N PRO A 153 -33.76 3.67 -8.89
CA PRO A 153 -33.39 4.67 -9.91
C PRO A 153 -32.33 4.17 -10.91
N ASN A 154 -31.48 3.21 -10.53
CA ASN A 154 -30.44 2.63 -11.39
C ASN A 154 -30.90 1.40 -12.20
N SER A 155 -32.23 1.21 -12.31
CA SER A 155 -32.80 0.01 -12.94
C SER A 155 -32.98 0.13 -14.46
N TYR A 156 -32.95 -1.03 -15.11
CA TYR A 156 -33.33 -1.20 -16.50
C TYR A 156 -34.69 -1.91 -16.58
N PHE A 157 -35.57 -1.45 -17.50
CA PHE A 157 -36.94 -2.01 -17.66
C PHE A 157 -37.17 -2.50 -19.08
N ASP A 158 -37.65 -3.73 -19.18
CA ASP A 158 -38.18 -4.31 -20.41
C ASP A 158 -39.54 -5.01 -20.10
N SER A 159 -40.61 -4.24 -20.12
CA SER A 159 -41.97 -4.73 -19.85
C SER A 159 -42.90 -4.35 -20.99
N LYS A 160 -43.81 -5.25 -21.37
CA LYS A 160 -44.70 -5.09 -22.51
C LYS A 160 -46.05 -5.73 -22.24
N GLU A 161 -47.13 -5.11 -22.74
CA GLU A 161 -48.46 -5.69 -22.68
C GLU A 161 -48.51 -7.06 -23.36
N SER A 162 -49.40 -7.93 -22.82
CA SER A 162 -49.67 -9.28 -23.34
C SER A 162 -48.44 -10.20 -23.49
N ARG A 163 -47.33 -9.89 -22.79
CA ARG A 163 -46.10 -10.68 -22.84
C ARG A 163 -46.29 -12.00 -22.07
N SER A 164 -46.05 -13.12 -22.74
CA SER A 164 -46.03 -14.44 -22.11
C SER A 164 -44.63 -14.84 -21.67
N THR A 165 -44.53 -15.86 -20.78
CA THR A 165 -43.25 -16.43 -20.34
C THR A 165 -42.43 -16.99 -21.50
N TYR A 166 -43.06 -17.40 -22.60
CA TYR A 166 -42.42 -18.03 -23.75
C TYR A 166 -41.27 -17.19 -24.38
N VAL A 167 -41.42 -15.86 -24.37
CA VAL A 167 -40.40 -14.94 -24.93
C VAL A 167 -39.34 -14.51 -23.90
N GLY A 168 -39.49 -14.91 -22.65
CA GLY A 168 -38.63 -14.48 -21.55
C GLY A 168 -37.15 -14.77 -21.77
N TYR A 169 -36.83 -16.00 -22.25
CA TYR A 169 -35.43 -16.37 -22.54
C TYR A 169 -34.79 -15.46 -23.58
N THR A 170 -35.43 -15.24 -24.73
CA THR A 170 -34.90 -14.42 -25.80
C THR A 170 -34.59 -13.00 -25.36
N ILE A 171 -35.53 -12.41 -24.55
CA ILE A 171 -35.36 -11.06 -24.04
C ILE A 171 -34.14 -10.97 -23.09
N LEU A 172 -34.07 -11.92 -22.16
CA LEU A 172 -32.95 -11.93 -21.18
C LEU A 172 -31.61 -12.21 -21.85
N GLU A 173 -31.58 -13.09 -22.86
CA GLU A 173 -30.39 -13.35 -23.67
C GLU A 173 -29.93 -12.09 -24.42
N GLU A 174 -30.87 -11.36 -25.04
CA GLU A 174 -30.60 -10.10 -25.72
C GLU A 174 -30.06 -9.04 -24.74
N LEU A 175 -30.67 -8.91 -23.58
CA LEU A 175 -30.19 -7.99 -22.54
C LEU A 175 -28.78 -8.36 -22.05
N LYS A 176 -28.49 -9.64 -21.89
CA LYS A 176 -27.15 -10.14 -21.50
C LYS A 176 -26.12 -9.80 -22.57
N ASN A 177 -26.43 -10.06 -23.84
CA ASN A 177 -25.55 -9.80 -24.99
C ASN A 177 -25.29 -8.29 -25.15
N ASN A 178 -26.29 -7.44 -24.88
CA ASN A 178 -26.17 -5.99 -24.94
C ASN A 178 -25.61 -5.35 -23.65
N LYS A 179 -25.15 -6.15 -22.67
CA LYS A 179 -24.61 -5.67 -21.37
C LYS A 179 -25.60 -4.79 -20.58
N LYS A 180 -26.87 -5.04 -20.74
CA LYS A 180 -27.96 -4.32 -20.03
C LYS A 180 -28.56 -5.13 -18.88
N LEU A 181 -28.07 -6.35 -18.68
CA LEU A 181 -28.54 -7.24 -17.63
C LEU A 181 -27.81 -6.90 -16.32
N GLY A 182 -28.53 -6.30 -15.39
CA GLY A 182 -28.05 -5.98 -14.05
C GLY A 182 -28.14 -7.16 -13.08
N ASN A 183 -27.99 -6.86 -11.81
CA ASN A 183 -28.20 -7.79 -10.70
C ASN A 183 -28.77 -7.01 -9.50
N PRO A 184 -29.93 -7.38 -8.97
CA PRO A 184 -30.77 -8.55 -9.31
C PRO A 184 -31.59 -8.41 -10.61
N VAL A 185 -32.12 -9.53 -11.06
CA VAL A 185 -33.12 -9.60 -12.14
C VAL A 185 -34.50 -9.91 -11.53
N VAL A 186 -35.49 -9.07 -11.81
CA VAL A 186 -36.86 -9.22 -11.35
C VAL A 186 -37.73 -9.57 -12.55
N ILE A 187 -38.39 -10.71 -12.49
CA ILE A 187 -39.26 -11.25 -13.57
C ILE A 187 -40.69 -11.29 -13.10
N HIS A 188 -41.61 -10.71 -13.89
CA HIS A 188 -43.04 -10.92 -13.74
C HIS A 188 -43.63 -11.35 -15.08
N LEU A 189 -43.56 -12.64 -15.36
CA LEU A 189 -44.10 -13.30 -16.54
C LEU A 189 -44.88 -14.55 -16.12
N GLY A 190 -46.02 -14.74 -16.73
CA GLY A 190 -46.92 -15.86 -16.42
C GLY A 190 -48.39 -15.50 -16.47
N THR A 191 -48.73 -14.21 -16.27
CA THR A 191 -50.11 -13.70 -16.34
C THR A 191 -50.74 -13.93 -17.72
N ASN A 192 -49.97 -13.90 -18.79
CA ASN A 192 -50.43 -14.12 -20.17
C ASN A 192 -50.06 -15.52 -20.70
N GLY A 193 -49.94 -16.49 -19.81
CA GLY A 193 -49.64 -17.86 -20.16
C GLY A 193 -48.21 -18.28 -19.87
N ASP A 194 -48.07 -19.57 -19.59
CA ASP A 194 -46.81 -20.22 -19.27
C ASP A 194 -46.11 -20.75 -20.52
N CYS A 195 -44.83 -21.01 -20.39
CA CYS A 195 -44.06 -21.66 -21.43
C CYS A 195 -43.96 -23.18 -21.20
N LYS A 196 -43.70 -23.90 -22.27
CA LYS A 196 -43.51 -25.37 -22.29
C LYS A 196 -42.01 -25.71 -22.41
N ASN A 197 -41.67 -26.98 -22.18
CA ASN A 197 -40.36 -27.55 -22.52
C ASN A 197 -39.19 -26.88 -21.81
N ASN A 198 -39.15 -26.87 -20.48
CA ASN A 198 -38.01 -26.41 -19.66
C ASN A 198 -37.54 -24.97 -19.97
N CYS A 199 -38.46 -24.11 -20.45
CA CYS A 199 -38.04 -22.75 -20.81
C CYS A 199 -37.65 -21.90 -19.59
N LYS A 200 -38.29 -22.12 -18.43
CA LYS A 200 -37.92 -21.45 -17.19
C LYS A 200 -36.56 -21.90 -16.67
N GLU A 201 -36.28 -23.20 -16.80
CA GLU A 201 -34.95 -23.75 -16.51
C GLU A 201 -33.88 -23.08 -17.39
N LYS A 202 -34.13 -22.95 -18.69
CA LYS A 202 -33.21 -22.22 -19.57
C LYS A 202 -32.98 -20.76 -19.18
N ILE A 203 -34.02 -20.09 -18.70
CA ILE A 203 -33.91 -18.73 -18.15
C ILE A 203 -33.02 -18.75 -16.91
N MET A 204 -33.22 -19.68 -15.99
CA MET A 204 -32.37 -19.78 -14.79
C MET A 204 -30.91 -20.15 -15.10
N ASP A 205 -30.72 -21.07 -16.05
CA ASP A 205 -29.35 -21.42 -16.53
C ASP A 205 -28.62 -20.19 -17.15
N LEU A 206 -29.37 -19.36 -17.89
CA LEU A 206 -28.84 -18.10 -18.44
C LEU A 206 -28.46 -17.09 -17.34
N LEU A 207 -29.22 -17.11 -16.23
CA LEU A 207 -29.09 -16.20 -15.08
C LEU A 207 -28.36 -16.84 -13.89
N ASN A 208 -27.55 -17.87 -14.10
CA ASN A 208 -26.88 -18.64 -13.04
C ASN A 208 -25.95 -17.80 -12.15
N ASP A 209 -25.48 -16.66 -12.67
CA ASP A 209 -24.61 -15.68 -11.99
C ASP A 209 -25.38 -14.50 -11.40
N LYS A 210 -26.73 -14.52 -11.41
CA LYS A 210 -27.59 -13.43 -10.97
C LYS A 210 -28.49 -13.86 -9.82
N THR A 211 -28.83 -12.94 -8.93
CA THR A 211 -29.96 -13.10 -8.00
C THR A 211 -31.23 -12.85 -8.80
N VAL A 212 -32.15 -13.80 -8.77
CA VAL A 212 -33.39 -13.72 -9.54
C VAL A 212 -34.61 -13.67 -8.60
N PHE A 213 -35.43 -12.68 -8.78
CA PHE A 213 -36.75 -12.62 -8.15
C PHE A 213 -37.81 -12.86 -9.21
N TRP A 214 -38.65 -13.89 -9.02
CA TRP A 214 -39.77 -14.16 -9.92
C TRP A 214 -41.06 -13.95 -9.19
N ILE A 215 -41.88 -13.02 -9.69
CA ILE A 215 -43.19 -12.68 -9.11
C ILE A 215 -44.19 -13.64 -9.71
N ASN A 216 -44.95 -14.34 -8.86
CA ASN A 216 -46.01 -15.23 -9.28
C ASN A 216 -47.29 -14.47 -9.69
N THR A 217 -48.27 -15.16 -10.26
CA THR A 217 -49.46 -14.55 -10.87
C THR A 217 -50.71 -14.74 -10.03
N THR A 218 -51.70 -13.86 -10.19
CA THR A 218 -52.99 -13.95 -9.47
C THR A 218 -54.02 -14.87 -10.15
N ASN A 219 -53.81 -15.17 -11.44
CA ASN A 219 -54.83 -15.86 -12.26
C ASN A 219 -54.52 -17.32 -12.61
N TYR A 220 -53.28 -17.77 -12.54
CA TYR A 220 -52.87 -19.13 -12.92
C TYR A 220 -52.08 -19.86 -11.84
N THR A 221 -52.77 -20.58 -10.96
CA THR A 221 -52.14 -21.31 -9.84
C THR A 221 -51.11 -22.35 -10.32
N TYR A 222 -51.34 -23.02 -11.45
CA TYR A 222 -50.43 -23.99 -12.03
C TYR A 222 -49.07 -23.34 -12.46
N VAL A 223 -49.08 -22.06 -12.82
CA VAL A 223 -47.83 -21.31 -13.11
C VAL A 223 -47.08 -21.11 -11.81
N ASN A 224 -47.76 -20.79 -10.75
CA ASN A 224 -47.17 -20.57 -9.41
C ASN A 224 -46.59 -21.88 -8.84
N ASP A 225 -47.29 -22.99 -9.01
CA ASP A 225 -46.79 -24.31 -8.60
C ASP A 225 -45.51 -24.69 -9.34
N ASN A 226 -45.46 -24.44 -10.66
CA ASN A 226 -44.29 -24.65 -11.46
C ASN A 226 -43.09 -23.74 -11.03
N LEU A 227 -43.33 -22.49 -10.64
CA LEU A 227 -42.32 -21.60 -10.11
C LEU A 227 -41.78 -22.06 -8.76
N ASN A 228 -42.67 -22.55 -7.88
CA ASN A 228 -42.27 -23.10 -6.59
C ASN A 228 -41.40 -24.36 -6.74
N GLU A 229 -41.71 -25.24 -7.68
CA GLU A 229 -40.86 -26.40 -7.99
C GLU A 229 -39.52 -25.97 -8.62
N LEU A 230 -39.52 -24.94 -9.44
CA LEU A 230 -38.28 -24.38 -10.01
C LEU A 230 -37.37 -23.82 -8.92
N ALA A 231 -37.92 -23.10 -7.94
CA ALA A 231 -37.14 -22.51 -6.84
C ALA A 231 -36.44 -23.56 -5.95
N LYS A 232 -36.98 -24.82 -5.92
CA LYS A 232 -36.28 -25.92 -5.22
C LYS A 232 -35.00 -26.38 -5.93
N LYS A 233 -34.84 -26.04 -7.22
CA LYS A 233 -33.70 -26.46 -8.06
C LYS A 233 -32.60 -25.40 -8.19
N TYR A 234 -32.93 -24.12 -7.92
CA TYR A 234 -32.06 -22.98 -8.15
C TYR A 234 -31.98 -22.10 -6.91
N ASP A 235 -30.90 -22.17 -6.18
CA ASP A 235 -30.65 -21.42 -4.94
C ASP A 235 -30.66 -19.89 -5.15
N ASN A 236 -30.39 -19.44 -6.37
CA ASN A 236 -30.41 -18.04 -6.75
C ASN A 236 -31.79 -17.51 -7.15
N LEU A 237 -32.87 -18.35 -7.08
CA LEU A 237 -34.24 -17.98 -7.40
C LEU A 237 -35.08 -17.75 -6.14
N HIS A 238 -35.60 -16.55 -6.00
CA HIS A 238 -36.49 -16.12 -4.93
C HIS A 238 -37.87 -15.84 -5.50
N ILE A 239 -38.90 -16.54 -4.99
CA ILE A 239 -40.28 -16.29 -5.40
C ILE A 239 -40.90 -15.16 -4.58
N ILE A 240 -41.42 -14.15 -5.27
CA ILE A 240 -42.26 -13.13 -4.65
C ILE A 240 -43.72 -13.59 -4.80
N ASP A 241 -44.29 -14.06 -3.70
CA ASP A 241 -45.65 -14.65 -3.68
C ASP A 241 -46.72 -13.56 -3.72
N TRP A 242 -46.81 -12.87 -4.86
CA TRP A 242 -47.82 -11.85 -5.11
C TRP A 242 -49.22 -12.39 -4.98
N TYR A 243 -49.47 -13.66 -5.38
CA TYR A 243 -50.73 -14.32 -5.26
C TYR A 243 -51.28 -14.33 -3.82
N SER A 244 -50.48 -14.83 -2.89
CA SER A 244 -50.87 -14.91 -1.49
C SER A 244 -50.90 -13.56 -0.79
N LEU A 245 -49.92 -12.70 -1.08
CA LEU A 245 -49.79 -11.38 -0.47
C LEU A 245 -50.90 -10.42 -0.89
N SER A 246 -51.40 -10.56 -2.11
CA SER A 246 -52.49 -9.71 -2.60
C SER A 246 -53.89 -10.25 -2.30
N LYS A 247 -53.97 -11.47 -1.72
CA LYS A 247 -55.25 -12.10 -1.40
C LYS A 247 -56.03 -11.30 -0.37
N GLY A 248 -57.29 -10.98 -0.70
CA GLY A 248 -58.17 -10.17 0.15
C GLY A 248 -58.06 -8.65 -0.06
N HIS A 249 -57.16 -8.20 -0.90
CA HIS A 249 -56.95 -6.78 -1.23
C HIS A 249 -57.57 -6.42 -2.58
N SER A 250 -58.90 -6.40 -2.65
CA SER A 250 -59.62 -6.05 -3.89
C SER A 250 -59.33 -4.61 -4.35
N ASP A 251 -58.94 -3.71 -3.45
CA ASP A 251 -58.55 -2.32 -3.72
C ASP A 251 -57.16 -2.19 -4.42
N TRP A 252 -56.41 -3.29 -4.50
CA TRP A 252 -55.13 -3.33 -5.22
C TRP A 252 -55.31 -3.66 -6.69
N PHE A 253 -56.51 -4.02 -7.13
CA PHE A 253 -56.78 -4.43 -8.49
C PHE A 253 -57.92 -3.59 -9.12
N TYR A 254 -57.84 -3.41 -10.43
CA TYR A 254 -59.04 -3.04 -11.18
C TYR A 254 -60.04 -4.18 -11.21
N GLY A 255 -61.20 -3.94 -11.74
CA GLY A 255 -62.31 -4.93 -11.77
C GLY A 255 -61.99 -6.26 -12.48
N ASP A 256 -60.87 -6.35 -13.17
CA ASP A 256 -60.36 -7.59 -13.81
C ASP A 256 -59.57 -8.49 -12.86
N GLY A 257 -59.23 -8.01 -11.67
CA GLY A 257 -58.45 -8.76 -10.67
C GLY A 257 -56.96 -9.01 -11.04
N ILE A 258 -56.46 -8.27 -12.03
CA ILE A 258 -55.10 -8.45 -12.59
C ILE A 258 -54.32 -7.12 -12.61
N HIS A 259 -54.86 -6.10 -13.28
CA HIS A 259 -54.19 -4.81 -13.44
C HIS A 259 -54.34 -3.93 -12.21
N LEU A 260 -53.31 -3.12 -11.96
CA LEU A 260 -53.12 -2.39 -10.70
C LEU A 260 -53.52 -0.91 -10.80
N PRO A 261 -54.48 -0.44 -9.97
CA PRO A 261 -54.71 0.98 -9.74
C PRO A 261 -53.54 1.58 -8.95
N PRO A 262 -53.52 2.91 -8.73
CA PRO A 262 -52.40 3.58 -8.01
C PRO A 262 -52.06 2.95 -6.67
N THR A 263 -53.05 2.54 -5.88
CA THR A 263 -52.87 1.84 -4.60
C THR A 263 -52.15 0.50 -4.79
N GLY A 264 -52.63 -0.34 -5.71
CA GLY A 264 -52.03 -1.64 -6.01
C GLY A 264 -50.59 -1.49 -6.56
N ARG A 265 -50.32 -0.49 -7.40
CA ARG A 265 -48.96 -0.21 -7.90
C ARG A 265 -48.00 0.12 -6.77
N LYS A 266 -48.43 0.87 -5.78
CA LYS A 266 -47.63 1.21 -4.61
C LYS A 266 -47.31 -0.05 -3.81
N GLU A 267 -48.29 -0.86 -3.49
CA GLU A 267 -48.09 -2.07 -2.67
C GLU A 267 -47.28 -3.14 -3.42
N TYR A 268 -47.53 -3.32 -4.72
CA TYR A 268 -46.68 -4.16 -5.58
C TYR A 268 -45.22 -3.74 -5.54
N THR A 269 -44.95 -2.44 -5.62
CA THR A 269 -43.59 -1.90 -5.54
C THR A 269 -42.98 -2.14 -4.15
N ASN A 270 -43.77 -1.91 -3.07
CA ASN A 270 -43.30 -2.13 -1.70
C ASN A 270 -42.93 -3.61 -1.44
N ILE A 271 -43.73 -4.53 -1.95
CA ILE A 271 -43.49 -5.98 -1.80
C ILE A 271 -42.20 -6.38 -2.52
N ILE A 272 -41.98 -5.91 -3.74
CA ILE A 272 -40.74 -6.18 -4.48
C ILE A 272 -39.55 -5.57 -3.75
N TYR A 273 -39.68 -4.33 -3.28
CA TYR A 273 -38.65 -3.64 -2.54
C TYR A 273 -38.25 -4.42 -1.29
N ASN A 274 -39.21 -4.81 -0.48
CA ASN A 274 -38.96 -5.55 0.75
C ASN A 274 -38.33 -6.93 0.49
N ALA A 275 -38.77 -7.64 -0.56
CA ALA A 275 -38.16 -8.91 -0.95
C ALA A 275 -36.68 -8.75 -1.34
N ILE A 276 -36.34 -7.69 -2.06
CA ILE A 276 -34.93 -7.39 -2.41
C ILE A 276 -34.15 -7.02 -1.15
N VAL A 277 -34.68 -6.16 -0.29
CA VAL A 277 -34.06 -5.79 1.01
C VAL A 277 -33.74 -7.04 1.83
N ASP A 278 -34.70 -7.95 1.95
CA ASP A 278 -34.54 -9.17 2.78
C ASP A 278 -33.43 -10.08 2.30
N VAL A 279 -33.22 -10.20 1.01
CA VAL A 279 -32.13 -11.00 0.43
C VAL A 279 -30.79 -10.27 0.52
N TYR A 280 -30.77 -8.95 0.28
CA TYR A 280 -29.54 -8.19 0.18
C TYR A 280 -29.00 -7.64 1.50
N LYS A 281 -29.81 -7.57 2.57
CA LYS A 281 -29.37 -7.07 3.88
C LYS A 281 -28.12 -7.78 4.41
N ASP A 282 -28.09 -9.12 4.29
CA ASP A 282 -26.93 -9.92 4.71
C ASP A 282 -25.78 -9.78 3.73
N THR A 283 -26.07 -9.75 2.41
CA THR A 283 -25.06 -9.51 1.37
C THR A 283 -24.33 -8.18 1.54
N PHE A 284 -25.00 -7.12 1.97
CA PHE A 284 -24.36 -5.84 2.22
C PHE A 284 -23.46 -5.86 3.45
N LYS A 285 -23.83 -6.62 4.48
CA LYS A 285 -22.98 -6.86 5.66
C LYS A 285 -21.74 -7.66 5.27
N ASP A 286 -21.93 -8.77 4.55
CA ASP A 286 -20.85 -9.62 4.08
C ASP A 286 -19.89 -8.87 3.14
N LYS A 287 -20.41 -7.96 2.30
CA LYS A 287 -19.61 -7.14 1.39
C LYS A 287 -18.60 -6.25 2.13
N LYS A 288 -19.00 -5.68 3.27
CA LYS A 288 -18.08 -4.90 4.12
C LYS A 288 -16.97 -5.80 4.68
N GLU A 289 -17.35 -6.94 5.24
CA GLU A 289 -16.39 -7.91 5.79
C GLU A 289 -15.45 -8.42 4.70
N GLN A 290 -15.97 -8.68 3.51
CA GLN A 290 -15.20 -9.07 2.35
C GLN A 290 -14.22 -7.97 1.91
N LEU A 291 -14.65 -6.72 1.83
CA LEU A 291 -13.81 -5.58 1.48
C LEU A 291 -12.63 -5.43 2.46
N ILE A 292 -12.90 -5.53 3.76
CA ILE A 292 -11.87 -5.51 4.79
C ILE A 292 -10.88 -6.66 4.59
N LYS A 293 -11.39 -7.87 4.37
CA LYS A 293 -10.58 -9.06 4.17
C LYS A 293 -9.72 -8.95 2.91
N GLU A 294 -10.27 -8.50 1.80
CA GLU A 294 -9.54 -8.29 0.54
C GLU A 294 -8.40 -7.29 0.73
N HIS A 295 -8.67 -6.17 1.39
CA HIS A 295 -7.65 -5.17 1.70
C HIS A 295 -6.54 -5.72 2.61
N GLN A 296 -6.90 -6.48 3.66
CA GLN A 296 -5.94 -7.13 4.53
C GLN A 296 -5.05 -8.13 3.76
N GLU A 297 -5.64 -8.93 2.88
CA GLU A 297 -4.90 -9.89 2.04
C GLU A 297 -3.99 -9.20 1.02
N GLU A 298 -4.40 -8.04 0.50
CA GLU A 298 -3.55 -7.22 -0.37
C GLU A 298 -2.34 -6.67 0.38
N LEU A 299 -2.55 -6.12 1.59
CA LEU A 299 -1.46 -5.63 2.43
C LEU A 299 -0.48 -6.76 2.81
N LYS A 300 -0.96 -7.96 3.11
CA LYS A 300 -0.11 -9.13 3.40
C LYS A 300 0.78 -9.54 2.22
N LYS A 301 0.34 -9.31 0.99
CA LYS A 301 1.13 -9.65 -0.22
C LYS A 301 2.29 -8.67 -0.44
N LYS A 302 2.16 -7.44 0.01
CA LYS A 302 3.24 -6.43 -0.06
C LYS A 302 4.44 -6.91 0.77
N MET A 303 5.65 -6.75 0.24
CA MET A 303 6.87 -6.95 1.03
C MET A 303 7.09 -5.69 1.88
N VAL A 304 7.45 -5.85 3.15
CA VAL A 304 7.71 -4.71 4.03
C VAL A 304 9.20 -4.65 4.37
N PHE A 305 9.78 -3.48 4.19
CA PHE A 305 11.17 -3.19 4.54
C PHE A 305 11.19 -2.33 5.81
N TYR A 306 11.85 -2.82 6.85
CA TYR A 306 12.14 -2.08 8.05
C TYR A 306 13.64 -1.81 8.12
N GLY A 307 14.03 -0.58 8.33
CA GLY A 307 15.44 -0.27 8.43
C GLY A 307 15.78 1.19 8.70
N ASN A 308 17.07 1.45 8.85
CA ASN A 308 17.64 2.75 9.09
C ASN A 308 18.50 3.22 7.89
N ASP A 309 19.65 3.82 8.13
CA ASP A 309 20.52 4.42 7.14
C ASP A 309 20.88 3.48 5.96
N ILE A 310 20.99 2.17 6.18
CA ILE A 310 21.26 1.21 5.09
C ILE A 310 20.17 1.29 3.99
N LEU A 311 18.91 1.34 4.39
CA LEU A 311 17.81 1.43 3.43
C LEU A 311 17.54 2.86 2.99
N PHE A 312 17.91 3.84 3.82
CA PHE A 312 17.65 5.25 3.55
C PHE A 312 18.40 5.75 2.32
N TYR A 313 19.70 5.46 2.21
CA TYR A 313 20.51 5.92 1.08
C TYR A 313 20.22 5.16 -0.23
N ASP A 314 19.74 3.93 -0.15
CA ASP A 314 19.34 3.13 -1.31
C ASP A 314 17.83 3.16 -1.62
N PHE A 315 17.08 4.03 -0.97
CA PHE A 315 15.61 4.07 -1.02
C PHE A 315 15.07 4.15 -2.45
N GLU A 316 15.60 4.99 -3.30
CA GLU A 316 15.16 5.15 -4.69
C GLU A 316 15.36 3.86 -5.50
N THR A 317 16.50 3.21 -5.34
CA THR A 317 16.81 1.93 -5.99
C THR A 317 15.88 0.83 -5.49
N LEU A 318 15.63 0.78 -4.19
CA LEU A 318 14.73 -0.18 -3.58
C LEU A 318 13.28 0.04 -4.05
N GLN A 319 12.80 1.28 -4.05
CA GLN A 319 11.46 1.62 -4.51
C GLN A 319 11.26 1.29 -5.99
N SER A 320 12.26 1.53 -6.84
CA SER A 320 12.19 1.21 -8.26
C SER A 320 12.12 -0.28 -8.55
N ASN A 321 12.80 -1.10 -7.75
CA ASN A 321 12.87 -2.56 -7.89
C ASN A 321 11.73 -3.29 -7.16
N PHE A 322 11.17 -2.71 -6.10
CA PHE A 322 10.12 -3.28 -5.26
C PHE A 322 8.91 -2.34 -5.17
N LYS A 323 8.31 -2.04 -6.33
CA LYS A 323 7.24 -1.03 -6.47
C LYS A 323 6.02 -1.27 -5.59
N ASP A 324 5.67 -2.54 -5.37
CA ASP A 324 4.50 -2.93 -4.57
C ASP A 324 4.86 -3.21 -3.10
N SER A 325 5.96 -2.66 -2.62
CA SER A 325 6.45 -2.89 -1.25
C SER A 325 6.20 -1.69 -0.36
N LYS A 326 6.11 -1.93 0.95
CA LYS A 326 6.04 -0.91 1.98
C LYS A 326 7.42 -0.66 2.58
N PHE A 327 7.77 0.61 2.78
CA PHE A 327 9.06 1.02 3.32
C PHE A 327 8.87 1.78 4.63
N VAL A 328 9.27 1.18 5.73
CA VAL A 328 9.27 1.78 7.06
C VAL A 328 10.72 2.08 7.44
N ILE A 329 11.20 3.22 6.98
CA ILE A 329 12.60 3.63 7.08
C ILE A 329 12.70 4.90 7.90
N ASN A 330 13.56 4.89 8.93
CA ASN A 330 13.86 6.07 9.72
C ASN A 330 15.30 5.95 10.25
N LYS A 331 16.09 7.04 10.19
CA LYS A 331 17.46 7.06 10.71
C LYS A 331 17.56 6.67 12.19
N ASP A 332 16.59 7.10 12.99
CA ASP A 332 16.52 6.85 14.44
C ASP A 332 15.63 5.66 14.81
N PHE A 333 15.40 4.73 13.87
CA PHE A 333 14.48 3.61 14.05
C PHE A 333 15.00 2.63 15.09
N SER A 334 14.35 2.53 16.24
CA SER A 334 14.76 1.66 17.33
C SER A 334 14.11 0.26 17.25
N TYR A 335 14.66 -0.71 18.00
CA TYR A 335 14.02 -2.02 18.16
C TYR A 335 12.59 -1.92 18.70
N LYS A 336 12.34 -0.97 19.61
CA LYS A 336 11.01 -0.73 20.16
C LYS A 336 10.03 -0.33 19.08
N ASP A 337 10.40 0.62 18.20
CA ASP A 337 9.56 1.08 17.09
C ASP A 337 9.26 -0.05 16.11
N LEU A 338 10.27 -0.89 15.83
CA LEU A 338 10.11 -2.09 15.00
C LEU A 338 9.09 -3.05 15.59
N LYS A 339 9.24 -3.38 16.87
CA LYS A 339 8.35 -4.31 17.58
C LYS A 339 6.92 -3.78 17.63
N GLU A 340 6.72 -2.50 17.97
CA GLU A 340 5.41 -1.86 17.98
C GLU A 340 4.75 -1.87 16.59
N SER A 341 5.51 -1.62 15.53
CA SER A 341 5.00 -1.68 14.15
C SER A 341 4.57 -3.09 13.74
N VAL A 342 5.36 -4.10 14.10
CA VAL A 342 5.03 -5.52 13.85
C VAL A 342 3.80 -5.94 14.65
N GLU A 343 3.74 -5.63 15.94
CA GLU A 343 2.60 -5.96 16.82
C GLU A 343 1.31 -5.29 16.34
N LYS A 344 1.39 -4.03 15.88
CA LYS A 344 0.26 -3.33 15.26
C LYS A 344 -0.24 -4.07 14.01
N SER A 345 0.65 -4.46 13.12
CA SER A 345 0.29 -5.18 11.88
C SER A 345 -0.32 -6.56 12.18
N ILE A 346 0.13 -7.25 13.25
CA ILE A 346 -0.46 -8.50 13.70
C ILE A 346 -1.89 -8.26 14.20
N LYS A 347 -2.10 -7.25 15.05
CA LYS A 347 -3.40 -6.89 15.61
C LYS A 347 -4.42 -6.53 14.51
N GLU A 348 -3.98 -5.83 13.48
CA GLU A 348 -4.79 -5.42 12.34
C GLU A 348 -4.94 -6.51 11.28
N ASN A 349 -4.31 -7.68 11.47
CA ASN A 349 -4.27 -8.79 10.51
C ASN A 349 -3.69 -8.38 9.14
N THR A 350 -2.70 -7.51 9.14
CA THR A 350 -2.03 -6.95 7.94
C THR A 350 -0.54 -7.28 7.87
N LEU A 351 -0.04 -8.18 8.75
CA LEU A 351 1.38 -8.54 8.77
C LEU A 351 1.80 -9.15 7.43
N ALA A 352 2.80 -8.55 6.82
CA ALA A 352 3.31 -8.97 5.52
C ALA A 352 3.86 -10.41 5.53
N ASN A 353 3.63 -11.14 4.43
CA ASN A 353 4.17 -12.50 4.25
C ASN A 353 5.69 -12.52 4.07
N LYS A 354 6.28 -11.39 3.66
CA LYS A 354 7.73 -11.21 3.49
C LYS A 354 8.16 -9.91 4.15
N ILE A 355 9.12 -10.01 5.04
CA ILE A 355 9.63 -8.88 5.82
C ILE A 355 11.14 -8.81 5.66
N VAL A 356 11.67 -7.65 5.35
CA VAL A 356 13.10 -7.36 5.28
C VAL A 356 13.47 -6.49 6.48
N LEU A 357 14.45 -6.93 7.25
CA LEU A 357 15.03 -6.19 8.38
C LEU A 357 16.46 -5.81 8.00
N ALA A 358 16.73 -4.54 7.82
CA ALA A 358 18.05 -4.05 7.44
C ALA A 358 18.46 -2.86 8.32
N PHE A 359 19.33 -3.16 9.28
CA PHE A 359 19.85 -2.17 10.22
C PHE A 359 21.37 -2.16 10.18
N ASP A 360 21.96 -0.98 10.23
CA ASP A 360 23.39 -0.82 10.40
C ASP A 360 23.83 -0.98 11.88
N ASN A 361 25.11 -0.83 12.13
CA ASN A 361 25.67 -0.99 13.46
C ASN A 361 25.35 0.16 14.44
N SER A 362 24.68 1.22 14.01
CA SER A 362 24.23 2.32 14.89
C SER A 362 23.11 1.85 15.83
N ILE A 363 22.33 0.84 15.39
CA ILE A 363 21.24 0.23 16.16
C ILE A 363 21.67 -1.17 16.58
N VAL A 364 21.76 -1.36 17.88
CA VAL A 364 22.12 -2.67 18.44
C VAL A 364 20.86 -3.47 18.72
N ILE A 365 20.54 -4.40 17.83
CA ILE A 365 19.54 -5.44 18.07
C ILE A 365 20.26 -6.69 18.59
N SER A 366 19.91 -7.13 19.79
CA SER A 366 20.49 -8.34 20.37
C SER A 366 19.92 -9.61 19.72
N ILE A 367 20.64 -10.71 19.80
CA ILE A 367 20.17 -12.02 19.31
C ILE A 367 18.81 -12.39 19.94
N LYS A 368 18.61 -12.07 21.22
CA LYS A 368 17.35 -12.32 21.91
C LYS A 368 16.19 -11.51 21.32
N GLU A 369 16.41 -10.26 20.99
CA GLU A 369 15.41 -9.40 20.34
C GLU A 369 15.08 -9.89 18.93
N TYR A 370 16.07 -10.34 18.14
CA TYR A 370 15.79 -11.01 16.87
C TYR A 370 14.95 -12.28 17.06
N GLN A 371 15.24 -13.09 18.07
CA GLN A 371 14.45 -14.29 18.38
C GLN A 371 13.00 -13.96 18.74
N GLU A 372 12.77 -12.88 19.50
CA GLU A 372 11.41 -12.38 19.79
C GLU A 372 10.67 -11.97 18.50
N LEU A 373 11.33 -11.25 17.60
CA LEU A 373 10.74 -10.86 16.30
C LEU A 373 10.44 -12.07 15.41
N ILE A 374 11.34 -13.05 15.37
CA ILE A 374 11.16 -14.30 14.61
C ILE A 374 9.92 -15.04 15.09
N GLU A 375 9.71 -15.13 16.40
CA GLU A 375 8.52 -15.78 16.96
C GLU A 375 7.24 -14.98 16.65
N LEU A 376 7.26 -13.65 16.78
CA LEU A 376 6.14 -12.78 16.39
C LEU A 376 5.79 -12.94 14.91
N CYS A 377 6.80 -13.08 14.05
CA CYS A 377 6.66 -13.19 12.59
C CYS A 377 6.74 -14.64 12.08
N LYS A 378 6.41 -15.66 12.89
CA LYS A 378 6.57 -17.08 12.53
C LYS A 378 5.85 -17.51 11.25
N ASN A 379 4.77 -16.82 10.89
CA ASN A 379 4.01 -17.06 9.65
C ASN A 379 4.52 -16.25 8.45
N SER A 380 5.55 -15.42 8.64
CA SER A 380 6.16 -14.59 7.61
C SER A 380 7.57 -15.06 7.30
N LYS A 381 8.02 -14.84 6.06
CA LYS A 381 9.42 -15.04 5.68
C LYS A 381 10.23 -13.80 6.01
N LEU A 382 11.23 -13.96 6.86
CA LEU A 382 12.12 -12.88 7.31
C LEU A 382 13.43 -12.91 6.53
N TYR A 383 13.83 -11.77 6.00
CA TYR A 383 15.14 -11.53 5.42
C TYR A 383 15.88 -10.55 6.33
N ILE A 384 16.93 -11.00 6.99
CA ILE A 384 17.70 -10.18 7.91
C ILE A 384 19.02 -9.80 7.22
N VAL A 385 19.18 -8.51 6.93
CA VAL A 385 20.41 -7.98 6.34
C VAL A 385 21.34 -7.54 7.46
N SER A 386 22.51 -8.18 7.53
CA SER A 386 23.54 -7.88 8.52
C SER A 386 24.72 -7.15 7.89
N SER A 387 25.07 -5.98 8.40
CA SER A 387 26.18 -5.14 7.91
C SER A 387 27.47 -5.25 8.74
N GLY A 388 27.51 -6.08 9.76
CA GLY A 388 28.68 -6.13 10.64
C GLY A 388 28.98 -7.49 11.25
N LYS A 389 28.21 -7.92 12.23
CA LYS A 389 28.43 -9.22 12.88
C LYS A 389 27.65 -10.31 12.17
N PRO A 390 28.23 -11.49 11.93
CA PRO A 390 27.52 -12.60 11.34
C PRO A 390 26.37 -13.04 12.26
N LEU A 391 25.14 -13.08 11.75
CA LEU A 391 23.93 -13.52 12.43
C LEU A 391 23.58 -14.97 12.07
N ASN A 392 24.56 -15.80 11.72
CA ASN A 392 24.40 -17.18 11.23
C ASN A 392 23.60 -18.07 12.18
N SER A 393 23.63 -17.78 13.51
CA SER A 393 22.82 -18.52 14.50
C SER A 393 21.31 -18.39 14.25
N LEU A 394 20.86 -17.36 13.54
CA LEU A 394 19.45 -17.16 13.21
C LEU A 394 18.99 -17.96 11.98
N GLU A 395 19.92 -18.50 11.17
CA GLU A 395 19.60 -19.36 10.02
C GLU A 395 19.01 -20.73 10.42
N SER A 396 19.08 -21.08 11.72
CA SER A 396 18.44 -22.28 12.24
C SER A 396 16.90 -22.21 12.21
N TYR A 397 16.33 -21.02 12.09
CA TYR A 397 14.88 -20.84 11.98
C TYR A 397 14.44 -20.99 10.53
N SER A 398 13.47 -21.85 10.27
CA SER A 398 13.01 -22.23 8.92
C SER A 398 12.43 -21.06 8.09
N ASN A 399 11.93 -20.03 8.76
CA ASN A 399 11.35 -18.84 8.14
C ASN A 399 12.36 -17.68 8.01
N VAL A 400 13.62 -17.87 8.37
CA VAL A 400 14.66 -16.83 8.34
C VAL A 400 15.66 -17.08 7.21
N THR A 401 16.05 -16.00 6.56
CA THR A 401 17.20 -15.97 5.63
C THR A 401 18.09 -14.80 6.05
N VAL A 402 19.33 -15.08 6.41
CA VAL A 402 20.33 -14.06 6.73
C VAL A 402 21.09 -13.68 5.47
N ILE A 403 21.17 -12.38 5.19
CA ILE A 403 21.95 -11.81 4.09
C ILE A 403 23.10 -11.05 4.72
N ASN A 404 24.30 -11.62 4.64
CA ASN A 404 25.49 -10.99 5.17
C ASN A 404 26.04 -9.98 4.14
N PHE A 405 25.95 -8.71 4.47
CA PHE A 405 26.51 -7.61 3.69
C PHE A 405 27.80 -7.17 4.35
N TYR A 406 28.92 -7.67 3.84
CA TYR A 406 30.24 -7.22 4.27
C TYR A 406 30.69 -6.08 3.33
N THR A 407 30.79 -4.86 3.83
CA THR A 407 31.58 -3.82 3.17
C THR A 407 33.04 -4.22 3.28
N GLN A 408 33.66 -4.60 2.16
CA GLN A 408 35.11 -4.75 2.04
C GLN A 408 35.80 -3.39 2.14
#